data_b147faed54a001cd4c42f77fbb71eb87
#
_entry.id   b147faed54a001cd4c42f77fbb71eb87
#
_cell.length_a   1.000
_cell.length_b   1.000
_cell.length_c   1.000
_cell.angle_alpha   90.00
_cell.angle_beta   90.00
_cell.angle_gamma   90.00
#
_symmetry.space_group_name_H-M   'P 1'
#
loop_
_entity.id
_entity.type
_entity.pdbx_description
1 polymer ?
#
loop_
_entity_poly.entity_id
_entity_poly.type
_entity_poly.pdbx_seq_one_letter_code
_entity_poly.pdbx_strand_id
1 'polypeptide(L)'
;MAWPTISLSFEKVLFMNIGSSPRKLYVIGNGFDLHHGLPCGYADFMAWLQGNRPKVYSTLNRIYGDCDGNNWSDFEDSLASFNLDDYSDDVTRDDLMRLKAELNEALGSWAKTIGMPEPGTAIDDIDRNAVFFTFNYTRTLEDFYGIDEDRIVHIHGSVDSGNLIFGHDSTGDAVSDEELKEARRTHMDADLYKDLVHIKMSQEFADVFRKPVAEIIEKHGSDFDALAVIEEMIVLGVSYSDIDMPYFERIVKVTGDDIKVTLGHHTFWDGNHALAFDDAFGFCYATLVEF
;
A
#
# COMPACT_ATOMS: atom_id res chain seq x y z
N MET A 1 12.65 -39.02 13.03
CA MET A 1 13.71 -37.98 13.19
C MET A 1 13.16 -36.71 12.53
N ALA A 2 12.70 -35.77 13.35
CA ALA A 2 12.19 -34.49 12.88
C ALA A 2 13.39 -33.52 12.82
N TRP A 3 13.57 -32.86 11.71
CA TRP A 3 14.55 -31.80 11.55
C TRP A 3 14.08 -30.55 12.32
N PRO A 4 14.93 -29.87 13.09
CA PRO A 4 14.55 -28.63 13.72
C PRO A 4 14.39 -27.57 12.65
N THR A 5 13.18 -27.01 12.55
CA THR A 5 12.91 -25.78 11.81
C THR A 5 13.65 -24.66 12.54
N ILE A 6 14.76 -24.20 12.00
CA ILE A 6 15.42 -22.98 12.46
C ILE A 6 14.59 -21.84 11.87
N SER A 7 13.60 -21.39 12.65
CA SER A 7 13.02 -20.08 12.51
C SER A 7 14.08 -19.09 12.99
N LEU A 8 14.91 -18.61 12.08
CA LEU A 8 15.69 -17.40 12.29
C LEU A 8 14.65 -16.27 12.25
N SER A 9 14.24 -15.82 13.44
CA SER A 9 13.43 -14.61 13.57
C SER A 9 14.24 -13.44 13.02
N PHE A 10 13.67 -12.69 12.10
CA PHE A 10 14.19 -11.43 11.54
C PHE A 10 14.54 -10.39 12.63
N GLU A 11 14.03 -10.57 13.85
CA GLU A 11 14.30 -9.72 15.02
C GLU A 11 15.77 -9.42 15.33
N LYS A 12 16.70 -10.17 14.78
CA LYS A 12 18.14 -10.02 15.12
C LYS A 12 18.91 -9.07 14.21
N VAL A 13 18.41 -8.69 13.06
CA VAL A 13 19.19 -8.05 12.01
C VAL A 13 19.15 -6.52 12.13
N LEU A 14 17.99 -5.93 12.32
CA LEU A 14 17.87 -4.46 12.43
C LEU A 14 18.61 -3.88 13.67
N PHE A 15 18.68 -4.62 14.78
CA PHE A 15 19.36 -4.16 15.99
C PHE A 15 20.91 -4.19 15.92
N MET A 16 21.52 -4.95 15.01
CA MET A 16 22.96 -5.14 14.99
C MET A 16 23.75 -4.07 14.23
N ASN A 17 23.12 -3.26 13.36
CA ASN A 17 23.80 -2.33 12.47
C ASN A 17 23.48 -0.84 12.66
N ILE A 18 22.71 -0.44 13.68
CA ILE A 18 22.54 0.98 14.00
C ILE A 18 23.80 1.48 14.71
N GLY A 19 24.88 1.57 13.95
CA GLY A 19 26.12 2.22 14.37
C GLY A 19 25.95 3.74 14.34
N SER A 20 26.88 4.46 14.89
CA SER A 20 26.99 5.89 15.22
C SER A 20 26.64 6.96 14.16
N SER A 21 25.83 6.67 13.15
CA SER A 21 25.34 7.64 12.15
C SER A 21 24.00 8.25 12.57
N PRO A 22 23.62 9.43 12.07
CA PRO A 22 22.31 9.99 12.31
C PRO A 22 21.25 8.95 11.95
N ARG A 23 20.34 8.70 12.89
CA ARG A 23 19.34 7.64 12.82
C ARG A 23 18.21 8.09 11.92
N LYS A 24 18.34 7.75 10.64
CA LYS A 24 17.41 8.16 9.57
C LYS A 24 16.51 7.02 9.15
N LEU A 25 15.26 7.36 8.88
CA LEU A 25 14.27 6.52 8.22
C LEU A 25 13.90 7.15 6.88
N TYR A 26 13.97 6.39 5.82
CA TYR A 26 13.30 6.72 4.56
C TYR A 26 11.99 5.94 4.44
N VAL A 27 10.90 6.64 4.13
CA VAL A 27 9.63 6.02 3.74
C VAL A 27 9.43 6.26 2.26
N ILE A 28 9.40 5.19 1.48
CA ILE A 28 9.48 5.22 0.02
C ILE A 28 8.16 4.71 -0.59
N GLY A 29 7.56 5.51 -1.46
CA GLY A 29 6.39 5.15 -2.24
C GLY A 29 6.66 5.10 -3.75
N ASN A 30 5.64 4.80 -4.54
CA ASN A 30 5.75 4.57 -5.97
C ASN A 30 6.32 5.77 -6.76
N GLY A 31 6.08 6.99 -6.31
CA GLY A 31 6.64 8.20 -6.92
C GLY A 31 8.16 8.22 -6.96
N PHE A 32 8.84 7.53 -6.04
CA PHE A 32 10.28 7.36 -6.06
C PHE A 32 10.75 6.58 -7.30
N ASP A 33 10.10 5.46 -7.62
CA ASP A 33 10.43 4.69 -8.81
C ASP A 33 10.06 5.44 -10.11
N LEU A 34 8.93 6.17 -10.10
CA LEU A 34 8.54 7.04 -11.22
C LEU A 34 9.55 8.16 -11.48
N HIS A 35 10.12 8.77 -10.42
CA HIS A 35 11.21 9.75 -10.53
C HIS A 35 12.42 9.15 -11.26
N HIS A 36 12.70 7.88 -11.05
CA HIS A 36 13.77 7.14 -11.72
C HIS A 36 13.42 6.69 -13.15
N GLY A 37 12.26 7.10 -13.66
CA GLY A 37 11.81 6.76 -15.03
C GLY A 37 11.34 5.32 -15.18
N LEU A 38 11.08 4.61 -14.08
CA LEU A 38 10.60 3.23 -14.16
C LEU A 38 9.13 3.20 -14.56
N PRO A 39 8.71 2.27 -15.44
CA PRO A 39 7.33 2.10 -15.86
C PRO A 39 6.57 1.31 -14.78
N CYS A 40 6.38 1.93 -13.62
CA CYS A 40 5.75 1.35 -12.43
C CYS A 40 4.43 2.03 -12.05
N GLY A 41 3.90 2.89 -12.93
CA GLY A 41 2.61 3.51 -12.75
C GLY A 41 1.44 2.56 -12.99
N TYR A 42 0.26 2.95 -12.50
CA TYR A 42 -0.96 2.19 -12.72
C TYR A 42 -1.25 1.98 -14.23
N ALA A 43 -1.10 3.01 -15.05
CA ALA A 43 -1.30 2.93 -16.50
C ALA A 43 -0.36 1.90 -17.16
N ASP A 44 0.87 1.79 -16.68
CA ASP A 44 1.85 0.80 -17.17
C ASP A 44 1.41 -0.62 -16.85
N PHE A 45 0.92 -0.85 -15.63
CA PHE A 45 0.35 -2.13 -15.23
C PHE A 45 -0.87 -2.49 -16.08
N MET A 46 -1.80 -1.56 -16.29
CA MET A 46 -3.01 -1.81 -17.08
C MET A 46 -2.69 -2.09 -18.54
N ALA A 47 -1.74 -1.37 -19.15
CA ALA A 47 -1.26 -1.65 -20.50
C ALA A 47 -0.61 -3.04 -20.61
N TRP A 48 0.21 -3.40 -19.61
CA TRP A 48 0.80 -4.73 -19.53
C TRP A 48 -0.26 -5.82 -19.35
N LEU A 49 -1.25 -5.60 -18.46
CA LEU A 49 -2.34 -6.52 -18.19
C LEU A 49 -3.16 -6.78 -19.45
N GLN A 50 -3.50 -5.73 -20.20
CA GLN A 50 -4.22 -5.83 -21.46
C GLN A 50 -3.46 -6.68 -22.49
N GLY A 51 -2.14 -6.50 -22.60
CA GLY A 51 -1.31 -7.24 -23.54
C GLY A 51 -1.01 -8.68 -23.13
N ASN A 52 -0.82 -8.94 -21.86
CA ASN A 52 -0.29 -10.21 -21.35
C ASN A 52 -1.36 -11.10 -20.66
N ARG A 53 -2.42 -10.49 -20.12
CA ARG A 53 -3.52 -11.17 -19.44
C ARG A 53 -4.88 -10.61 -19.87
N PRO A 54 -5.23 -10.64 -21.19
CA PRO A 54 -6.42 -9.95 -21.71
C PRO A 54 -7.75 -10.42 -21.09
N LYS A 55 -7.81 -11.64 -20.58
CA LYS A 55 -9.01 -12.14 -19.88
C LYS A 55 -9.18 -11.49 -18.51
N VAL A 56 -8.09 -11.35 -17.76
CA VAL A 56 -8.08 -10.68 -16.45
C VAL A 56 -8.44 -9.23 -16.63
N TYR A 57 -7.80 -8.55 -17.60
CA TYR A 57 -8.10 -7.17 -17.97
C TYR A 57 -9.60 -6.98 -18.31
N SER A 58 -10.17 -7.83 -19.18
CA SER A 58 -11.58 -7.71 -19.55
C SER A 58 -12.53 -8.03 -18.39
N THR A 59 -12.17 -8.94 -17.49
CA THR A 59 -12.95 -9.21 -16.28
C THR A 59 -12.92 -8.06 -15.32
N LEU A 60 -11.73 -7.45 -15.09
CA LEU A 60 -11.58 -6.29 -14.26
C LEU A 60 -12.44 -5.12 -14.77
N ASN A 61 -12.31 -4.78 -16.07
CA ASN A 61 -13.09 -3.70 -16.67
C ASN A 61 -14.60 -3.98 -16.70
N ARG A 62 -15.01 -5.23 -16.82
CA ARG A 62 -16.42 -5.59 -16.74
C ARG A 62 -16.99 -5.36 -15.34
N ILE A 63 -16.19 -5.57 -14.30
CA ILE A 63 -16.64 -5.50 -12.89
C ILE A 63 -16.47 -4.08 -12.34
N TYR A 64 -15.42 -3.39 -12.67
CA TYR A 64 -15.11 -2.07 -12.10
C TYR A 64 -15.18 -0.92 -13.11
N GLY A 65 -15.57 -1.22 -14.36
CA GLY A 65 -15.54 -0.25 -15.46
C GLY A 65 -14.11 0.09 -15.90
N ASP A 66 -14.01 1.11 -16.74
CA ASP A 66 -12.70 1.73 -16.97
C ASP A 66 -12.31 2.36 -15.64
N CYS A 67 -11.42 1.71 -14.91
CA CYS A 67 -10.84 2.29 -13.71
C CYS A 67 -10.03 3.50 -14.18
N ASP A 68 -10.69 4.65 -14.32
CA ASP A 68 -10.14 5.92 -14.85
C ASP A 68 -9.11 6.56 -13.89
N GLY A 69 -8.58 5.77 -12.95
CA GLY A 69 -7.53 6.18 -12.04
C GLY A 69 -6.24 6.49 -12.79
N ASN A 70 -5.68 7.69 -12.55
CA ASN A 70 -4.38 8.06 -13.08
C ASN A 70 -3.21 7.49 -12.25
N ASN A 71 -3.50 6.94 -11.06
CA ASN A 71 -2.51 6.46 -10.11
C ASN A 71 -3.02 5.21 -9.34
N TRP A 72 -2.14 4.62 -8.53
CA TRP A 72 -2.45 3.43 -7.76
C TRP A 72 -3.53 3.65 -6.69
N SER A 73 -3.54 4.81 -6.03
CA SER A 73 -4.57 5.10 -5.02
C SER A 73 -5.96 5.14 -5.63
N ASP A 74 -6.14 5.79 -6.79
CA ASP A 74 -7.44 5.84 -7.47
C ASP A 74 -7.92 4.43 -7.85
N PHE A 75 -7.00 3.56 -8.29
CA PHE A 75 -7.33 2.17 -8.59
C PHE A 75 -7.74 1.40 -7.33
N GLU A 76 -6.97 1.53 -6.25
CA GLU A 76 -7.28 0.88 -4.98
C GLU A 76 -8.62 1.38 -4.41
N ASP A 77 -8.92 2.67 -4.51
CA ASP A 77 -10.20 3.26 -4.13
C ASP A 77 -11.36 2.75 -5.00
N SER A 78 -11.12 2.53 -6.30
CA SER A 78 -12.13 1.95 -7.19
C SER A 78 -12.52 0.53 -6.79
N LEU A 79 -11.57 -0.26 -6.26
CA LEU A 79 -11.85 -1.60 -5.74
C LEU A 79 -12.74 -1.58 -4.49
N ALA A 80 -12.74 -0.47 -3.73
CA ALA A 80 -13.64 -0.26 -2.60
C ALA A 80 -15.08 0.09 -3.04
N SER A 81 -15.25 0.58 -4.26
CA SER A 81 -16.52 1.14 -4.76
C SER A 81 -17.43 0.10 -5.40
N PHE A 82 -17.23 -1.19 -5.11
CA PHE A 82 -18.08 -2.24 -5.66
C PHE A 82 -19.55 -2.01 -5.27
N ASN A 83 -20.43 -1.92 -6.25
CA ASN A 83 -21.87 -1.76 -6.06
C ASN A 83 -22.63 -2.88 -6.76
N LEU A 84 -23.35 -3.69 -5.99
CA LEU A 84 -24.09 -4.83 -6.51
C LEU A 84 -25.22 -4.42 -7.47
N ASP A 85 -25.80 -3.23 -7.30
CA ASP A 85 -26.90 -2.73 -8.13
C ASP A 85 -26.46 -2.41 -9.57
N ASP A 86 -25.16 -2.20 -9.80
CA ASP A 86 -24.61 -1.93 -11.13
C ASP A 86 -24.43 -3.22 -11.95
N TYR A 87 -24.60 -4.39 -11.32
CA TYR A 87 -24.40 -5.69 -11.95
C TYR A 87 -25.68 -6.53 -11.90
N SER A 88 -26.05 -7.08 -13.04
CA SER A 88 -27.02 -8.19 -13.07
C SER A 88 -26.45 -9.34 -12.24
N ASP A 89 -27.30 -10.17 -11.66
CA ASP A 89 -27.04 -11.29 -10.70
C ASP A 89 -25.88 -12.25 -11.03
N ASP A 90 -25.00 -11.91 -11.98
CA ASP A 90 -24.00 -12.79 -12.57
C ASP A 90 -22.60 -12.70 -11.90
N VAL A 91 -22.34 -11.75 -10.97
CA VAL A 91 -21.05 -11.65 -10.27
C VAL A 91 -21.18 -12.23 -8.86
N THR A 92 -20.36 -13.22 -8.57
CA THR A 92 -20.31 -13.86 -7.26
C THR A 92 -19.06 -13.43 -6.49
N ARG A 93 -19.09 -13.61 -5.16
CA ARG A 93 -17.89 -13.40 -4.32
C ARG A 93 -16.73 -14.29 -4.76
N ASP A 94 -17.01 -15.51 -5.22
CA ASP A 94 -15.98 -16.44 -5.72
C ASP A 94 -15.33 -15.92 -7.01
N ASP A 95 -16.07 -15.21 -7.87
CA ASP A 95 -15.52 -14.57 -9.07
C ASP A 95 -14.56 -13.44 -8.69
N LEU A 96 -14.89 -12.65 -7.68
CA LEU A 96 -14.00 -11.60 -7.16
C LEU A 96 -12.75 -12.19 -6.49
N MET A 97 -12.89 -13.26 -5.72
CA MET A 97 -11.74 -13.95 -5.11
C MET A 97 -10.80 -14.51 -6.18
N ARG A 98 -11.36 -15.06 -7.26
CA ARG A 98 -10.57 -15.53 -8.42
C ARG A 98 -9.88 -14.36 -9.11
N LEU A 99 -10.62 -13.28 -9.38
CA LEU A 99 -10.04 -12.07 -9.97
C LEU A 99 -8.90 -11.51 -9.12
N LYS A 100 -9.06 -11.43 -7.80
CA LYS A 100 -7.98 -11.00 -6.88
C LYS A 100 -6.74 -11.89 -7.02
N ALA A 101 -6.92 -13.20 -7.03
CA ALA A 101 -5.80 -14.13 -7.18
C ALA A 101 -5.09 -13.96 -8.54
N GLU A 102 -5.85 -13.80 -9.62
CA GLU A 102 -5.31 -13.59 -10.98
C GLU A 102 -4.60 -12.21 -11.09
N LEU A 103 -5.13 -11.18 -10.45
CA LEU A 103 -4.49 -9.86 -10.39
C LEU A 103 -3.19 -9.89 -9.57
N ASN A 104 -3.16 -10.60 -8.44
CA ASN A 104 -1.94 -10.78 -7.65
C ASN A 104 -0.83 -11.49 -8.47
N GLU A 105 -1.18 -12.55 -9.20
CA GLU A 105 -0.23 -13.24 -10.08
C GLU A 105 0.24 -12.32 -11.22
N ALA A 106 -0.68 -11.56 -11.80
CA ALA A 106 -0.38 -10.61 -12.86
C ALA A 106 0.55 -9.50 -12.36
N LEU A 107 0.26 -8.90 -11.20
CA LEU A 107 1.07 -7.88 -10.56
C LEU A 107 2.50 -8.37 -10.29
N GLY A 108 2.64 -9.56 -9.72
CA GLY A 108 3.96 -10.18 -9.50
C GLY A 108 4.71 -10.49 -10.80
N SER A 109 3.98 -10.86 -11.86
CA SER A 109 4.59 -11.12 -13.17
C SER A 109 5.03 -9.82 -13.85
N TRP A 110 4.22 -8.76 -13.76
CA TRP A 110 4.52 -7.44 -14.31
C TRP A 110 5.68 -6.79 -13.56
N ALA A 111 5.66 -6.76 -12.23
CA ALA A 111 6.69 -6.14 -11.42
C ALA A 111 8.09 -6.70 -11.74
N LYS A 112 8.19 -7.99 -12.07
CA LYS A 112 9.44 -8.61 -12.54
C LYS A 112 9.92 -8.13 -13.92
N THR A 113 9.06 -7.47 -14.69
CA THR A 113 9.43 -6.89 -15.99
C THR A 113 9.95 -5.46 -15.87
N ILE A 114 9.77 -4.84 -14.70
CA ILE A 114 10.27 -3.49 -14.42
C ILE A 114 11.80 -3.58 -14.36
N GLY A 115 12.45 -2.80 -15.21
CA GLY A 115 13.91 -2.80 -15.32
C GLY A 115 14.60 -2.00 -14.21
N MET A 116 15.87 -1.71 -14.44
CA MET A 116 16.67 -0.85 -13.56
C MET A 116 16.52 0.63 -13.98
N PRO A 117 16.61 1.58 -13.02
CA PRO A 117 16.67 3.01 -13.33
C PRO A 117 17.82 3.37 -14.28
N GLU A 118 17.65 4.46 -15.02
CA GLU A 118 18.73 5.05 -15.80
C GLU A 118 19.79 5.66 -14.88
N PRO A 119 21.11 5.49 -15.15
CA PRO A 119 22.17 5.95 -14.24
C PRO A 119 22.15 7.44 -13.89
N GLY A 120 21.51 8.28 -14.70
CA GLY A 120 21.44 9.73 -14.50
C GLY A 120 20.27 10.20 -13.61
N THR A 121 19.44 9.29 -13.10
CA THR A 121 18.24 9.63 -12.32
C THR A 121 18.44 9.48 -10.81
N ALA A 122 19.66 9.13 -10.36
CA ALA A 122 19.94 8.94 -8.95
C ALA A 122 19.71 10.22 -8.15
N ILE A 123 19.01 10.09 -7.02
CA ILE A 123 18.91 11.16 -6.03
C ILE A 123 20.24 11.19 -5.24
N ASP A 124 20.89 12.34 -5.29
CA ASP A 124 22.10 12.56 -4.51
C ASP A 124 21.77 12.55 -3.01
N ASP A 125 22.74 12.19 -2.18
CA ASP A 125 22.68 12.25 -0.71
C ASP A 125 21.72 11.25 -0.01
N ILE A 126 21.31 10.17 -0.69
CA ILE A 126 20.64 9.07 0.01
C ILE A 126 21.65 8.40 0.97
N ASP A 127 21.33 8.43 2.26
CA ASP A 127 22.15 7.79 3.29
C ASP A 127 21.94 6.26 3.26
N ARG A 128 22.88 5.55 2.68
CA ARG A 128 22.84 4.07 2.55
C ARG A 128 22.90 3.34 3.90
N ASN A 129 23.19 4.03 4.99
CA ASN A 129 23.19 3.46 6.34
C ASN A 129 21.87 3.68 7.07
N ALA A 130 20.92 4.37 6.46
CA ALA A 130 19.57 4.55 7.00
C ALA A 130 18.74 3.26 6.98
N VAL A 131 17.60 3.30 7.62
CA VAL A 131 16.53 2.29 7.51
C VAL A 131 15.57 2.73 6.42
N PHE A 132 15.06 1.77 5.66
CA PHE A 132 14.12 2.03 4.57
C PHE A 132 12.84 1.23 4.77
N PHE A 133 11.70 1.91 4.85
CA PHE A 133 10.39 1.31 4.75
C PHE A 133 9.85 1.64 3.35
N THR A 134 9.53 0.64 2.57
CA THR A 134 9.05 0.87 1.20
C THR A 134 7.73 0.17 0.94
N PHE A 135 6.83 0.90 0.26
CA PHE A 135 5.58 0.35 -0.29
C PHE A 135 5.80 -0.24 -1.69
N ASN A 136 6.97 0.02 -2.30
CA ASN A 136 7.29 -0.43 -3.65
C ASN A 136 7.64 -1.92 -3.69
N TYR A 137 7.30 -2.55 -4.81
CA TYR A 137 7.60 -3.97 -5.06
C TYR A 137 8.95 -4.19 -5.71
N THR A 138 9.54 -3.13 -6.27
CA THR A 138 10.80 -3.14 -7.02
C THR A 138 12.01 -3.28 -6.11
N ARG A 139 13.17 -3.57 -6.71
CA ARG A 139 14.46 -3.64 -6.03
C ARG A 139 15.33 -2.41 -6.29
N THR A 140 14.72 -1.26 -6.52
CA THR A 140 15.46 -0.02 -6.81
C THR A 140 16.43 0.34 -5.69
N LEU A 141 16.05 0.15 -4.43
CA LEU A 141 16.91 0.42 -3.27
C LEU A 141 18.12 -0.51 -3.22
N GLU A 142 17.90 -1.80 -3.42
CA GLU A 142 18.97 -2.80 -3.37
C GLU A 142 19.89 -2.74 -4.60
N ASP A 143 19.29 -2.80 -5.78
CA ASP A 143 20.02 -3.07 -7.02
C ASP A 143 20.61 -1.81 -7.64
N PHE A 144 19.94 -0.64 -7.48
CA PHE A 144 20.43 0.63 -8.02
C PHE A 144 21.20 1.46 -7.00
N TYR A 145 20.71 1.57 -5.76
CA TYR A 145 21.39 2.30 -4.69
C TYR A 145 22.41 1.46 -3.92
N GLY A 146 22.35 0.12 -4.03
CA GLY A 146 23.23 -0.79 -3.32
C GLY A 146 23.01 -0.78 -1.81
N ILE A 147 21.75 -0.62 -1.38
CA ILE A 147 21.37 -0.65 0.02
C ILE A 147 21.25 -2.10 0.46
N ASP A 148 21.83 -2.44 1.61
CA ASP A 148 21.77 -3.79 2.15
C ASP A 148 20.32 -4.21 2.47
N GLU A 149 19.95 -5.43 2.08
CA GLU A 149 18.57 -5.95 2.27
C GLU A 149 18.11 -5.95 3.74
N ASP A 150 19.05 -6.05 4.69
CA ASP A 150 18.75 -6.00 6.13
C ASP A 150 18.35 -4.61 6.64
N ARG A 151 18.43 -3.58 5.79
CA ARG A 151 18.02 -2.21 6.05
C ARG A 151 16.69 -1.84 5.41
N ILE A 152 16.12 -2.75 4.60
CA ILE A 152 14.92 -2.49 3.79
C ILE A 152 13.77 -3.36 4.30
N VAL A 153 12.65 -2.72 4.60
CA VAL A 153 11.39 -3.38 4.93
C VAL A 153 10.39 -3.11 3.81
N HIS A 154 10.10 -4.14 3.01
CA HIS A 154 9.04 -4.10 2.00
C HIS A 154 7.70 -4.37 2.66
N ILE A 155 6.99 -3.31 3.04
CA ILE A 155 5.71 -3.38 3.77
C ILE A 155 4.66 -4.19 2.99
N HIS A 156 4.58 -3.98 1.68
CA HIS A 156 3.62 -4.64 0.80
C HIS A 156 4.21 -5.83 0.03
N GLY A 157 5.38 -6.32 0.46
CA GLY A 157 6.11 -7.38 -0.22
C GLY A 157 6.99 -6.85 -1.36
N SER A 158 7.80 -7.73 -1.94
CA SER A 158 8.70 -7.43 -3.05
C SER A 158 8.58 -8.47 -4.16
N VAL A 159 9.13 -8.17 -5.33
CA VAL A 159 9.19 -9.09 -6.48
C VAL A 159 9.82 -10.43 -6.14
N ASP A 160 10.70 -10.49 -5.15
CA ASP A 160 11.37 -11.72 -4.70
C ASP A 160 10.51 -12.51 -3.72
N SER A 161 9.74 -11.84 -2.86
CA SER A 161 8.88 -12.50 -1.87
C SER A 161 7.67 -13.21 -2.49
N GLY A 162 7.23 -12.77 -3.68
CA GLY A 162 6.09 -13.32 -4.40
C GLY A 162 4.71 -13.07 -3.75
N ASN A 163 4.68 -12.38 -2.62
CA ASN A 163 3.47 -12.06 -1.86
C ASN A 163 3.23 -10.55 -1.90
N LEU A 164 2.86 -10.03 -3.08
CA LEU A 164 2.54 -8.62 -3.23
C LEU A 164 1.15 -8.33 -2.68
N ILE A 165 1.03 -7.22 -1.96
CA ILE A 165 -0.21 -6.79 -1.31
C ILE A 165 -0.68 -5.51 -1.99
N PHE A 166 -1.89 -5.53 -2.53
CA PHE A 166 -2.59 -4.38 -3.04
C PHE A 166 -4.06 -4.43 -2.61
N GLY A 167 -4.76 -3.32 -2.73
CA GLY A 167 -6.17 -3.20 -2.40
C GLY A 167 -6.44 -1.98 -1.52
N HIS A 168 -7.70 -1.76 -1.17
CA HIS A 168 -8.14 -0.63 -0.37
C HIS A 168 -8.15 -0.93 1.14
N ASP A 169 -8.19 0.12 1.95
CA ASP A 169 -8.42 0.05 3.41
C ASP A 169 -9.77 0.68 3.81
N SER A 170 -10.61 1.01 2.84
CA SER A 170 -11.90 1.63 3.11
C SER A 170 -12.77 0.75 4.00
N THR A 171 -13.14 1.28 5.15
CA THR A 171 -14.11 0.71 6.09
C THR A 171 -15.41 1.49 5.97
N GLY A 172 -16.09 1.44 4.82
CA GLY A 172 -17.39 2.10 4.69
C GLY A 172 -18.30 1.77 5.88
N ASP A 173 -19.32 2.60 6.12
CA ASP A 173 -20.33 2.35 7.17
C ASP A 173 -20.97 0.97 6.94
N ALA A 174 -20.41 -0.03 7.58
CA ALA A 174 -20.78 -1.42 7.34
C ALA A 174 -22.14 -1.72 7.98
N VAL A 175 -23.08 -2.19 7.16
CA VAL A 175 -24.33 -2.74 7.68
C VAL A 175 -24.02 -4.03 8.45
N SER A 176 -24.20 -4.00 9.75
CA SER A 176 -23.94 -5.14 10.63
C SER A 176 -25.06 -6.20 10.55
N ASP A 177 -24.73 -7.43 10.92
CA ASP A 177 -25.74 -8.51 11.07
C ASP A 177 -26.81 -8.14 12.11
N GLU A 178 -26.46 -7.38 13.15
CA GLU A 178 -27.39 -6.94 14.17
C GLU A 178 -28.39 -5.92 13.63
N GLU A 179 -27.95 -4.98 12.78
CA GLU A 179 -28.85 -4.03 12.11
C GLU A 179 -29.83 -4.73 11.19
N LEU A 180 -29.39 -5.74 10.43
CA LEU A 180 -30.30 -6.54 9.60
C LEU A 180 -31.28 -7.36 10.45
N LYS A 181 -30.83 -7.93 11.57
CA LYS A 181 -31.71 -8.65 12.49
C LYS A 181 -32.74 -7.71 13.13
N GLU A 182 -32.31 -6.50 13.53
CA GLU A 182 -33.19 -5.48 14.12
C GLU A 182 -34.19 -4.97 13.08
N ALA A 183 -33.76 -4.68 11.84
CA ALA A 183 -34.63 -4.28 10.75
C ALA A 183 -35.73 -5.34 10.49
N ARG A 184 -35.36 -6.61 10.50
CA ARG A 184 -36.31 -7.71 10.36
C ARG A 184 -37.26 -7.82 11.54
N ARG A 185 -36.78 -7.61 12.80
CA ARG A 185 -37.56 -7.68 14.02
C ARG A 185 -38.58 -6.55 14.14
N THR A 186 -38.20 -5.36 13.70
CA THR A 186 -39.05 -4.16 13.73
C THR A 186 -40.04 -4.09 12.55
N HIS A 187 -40.07 -5.11 11.71
CA HIS A 187 -40.93 -5.14 10.50
C HIS A 187 -40.69 -3.93 9.61
N MET A 188 -39.41 -3.57 9.40
CA MET A 188 -39.00 -2.53 8.46
C MET A 188 -39.67 -2.74 7.10
N ASP A 189 -39.93 -1.65 6.39
CA ASP A 189 -40.42 -1.69 5.03
C ASP A 189 -39.57 -2.64 4.15
N ALA A 190 -40.22 -3.40 3.30
CA ALA A 190 -39.56 -4.47 2.53
C ALA A 190 -38.50 -3.93 1.55
N ASP A 191 -38.75 -2.75 0.96
CA ASP A 191 -37.81 -2.14 0.02
C ASP A 191 -36.58 -1.61 0.78
N LEU A 192 -36.77 -0.92 1.92
CA LEU A 192 -35.68 -0.48 2.78
C LEU A 192 -34.84 -1.65 3.32
N TYR A 193 -35.48 -2.76 3.70
CA TYR A 193 -34.77 -3.97 4.12
C TYR A 193 -33.91 -4.55 2.98
N LYS A 194 -34.46 -4.58 1.76
CA LYS A 194 -33.73 -5.02 0.58
C LYS A 194 -32.51 -4.16 0.31
N ASP A 195 -32.64 -2.83 0.42
CA ASP A 195 -31.54 -1.88 0.23
C ASP A 195 -30.42 -2.15 1.24
N LEU A 196 -30.75 -2.36 2.53
CA LEU A 196 -29.75 -2.71 3.55
C LEU A 196 -29.02 -4.02 3.23
N VAL A 197 -29.73 -5.04 2.73
CA VAL A 197 -29.13 -6.30 2.31
C VAL A 197 -28.17 -6.07 1.14
N HIS A 198 -28.56 -5.28 0.15
CA HIS A 198 -27.73 -4.96 -1.01
C HIS A 198 -26.46 -4.20 -0.59
N ILE A 199 -26.58 -3.19 0.28
CA ILE A 199 -25.43 -2.45 0.82
C ILE A 199 -24.46 -3.42 1.51
N LYS A 200 -24.99 -4.29 2.39
CA LYS A 200 -24.14 -5.27 3.07
C LYS A 200 -23.42 -6.21 2.09
N MET A 201 -24.13 -6.73 1.10
CA MET A 201 -23.51 -7.62 0.10
C MET A 201 -22.45 -6.89 -0.73
N SER A 202 -22.69 -5.63 -1.12
CA SER A 202 -21.71 -4.82 -1.83
C SER A 202 -20.44 -4.63 -1.01
N GLN A 203 -20.58 -4.37 0.30
CA GLN A 203 -19.45 -4.26 1.23
C GLN A 203 -18.68 -5.59 1.37
N GLU A 204 -19.38 -6.72 1.55
CA GLU A 204 -18.74 -8.04 1.63
C GLU A 204 -17.98 -8.40 0.34
N PHE A 205 -18.41 -7.88 -0.81
CA PHE A 205 -17.74 -8.07 -2.09
C PHE A 205 -16.53 -7.14 -2.20
N ALA A 206 -16.66 -5.88 -1.83
CA ALA A 206 -15.54 -4.94 -1.76
C ALA A 206 -14.44 -5.46 -0.83
N ASP A 207 -14.81 -6.04 0.32
CA ASP A 207 -13.89 -6.62 1.30
C ASP A 207 -12.97 -7.72 0.73
N VAL A 208 -13.33 -8.32 -0.41
CA VAL A 208 -12.42 -9.24 -1.12
C VAL A 208 -11.10 -8.56 -1.45
N PHE A 209 -11.11 -7.26 -1.79
CA PHE A 209 -9.92 -6.49 -2.13
C PHE A 209 -9.37 -5.66 -0.97
N ARG A 210 -9.89 -5.82 0.24
CA ARG A 210 -9.37 -5.11 1.40
C ARG A 210 -7.92 -5.51 1.70
N LYS A 211 -7.07 -4.51 1.93
CA LYS A 211 -5.72 -4.70 2.50
C LYS A 211 -5.84 -5.07 3.99
N PRO A 212 -5.16 -6.09 4.47
CA PRO A 212 -5.13 -6.41 5.89
C PRO A 212 -4.10 -5.52 6.63
N VAL A 213 -4.33 -4.19 6.65
CA VAL A 213 -3.36 -3.21 7.16
C VAL A 213 -2.96 -3.50 8.60
N ALA A 214 -3.93 -3.79 9.48
CA ALA A 214 -3.65 -4.12 10.88
C ALA A 214 -2.76 -5.38 11.02
N GLU A 215 -3.01 -6.41 10.22
CA GLU A 215 -2.22 -7.65 10.22
C GLU A 215 -0.81 -7.41 9.66
N ILE A 216 -0.67 -6.52 8.66
CA ILE A 216 0.62 -6.12 8.11
C ILE A 216 1.44 -5.39 9.18
N ILE A 217 0.83 -4.43 9.89
CA ILE A 217 1.48 -3.68 10.98
C ILE A 217 1.88 -4.64 12.12
N GLU A 218 1.02 -5.61 12.48
CA GLU A 218 1.35 -6.62 13.49
C GLU A 218 2.51 -7.51 13.03
N LYS A 219 2.48 -7.99 11.79
CA LYS A 219 3.55 -8.82 11.20
C LYS A 219 4.90 -8.12 11.23
N HIS A 220 4.94 -6.82 10.97
CA HIS A 220 6.13 -5.99 11.00
C HIS A 220 6.32 -5.25 12.33
N GLY A 221 5.66 -5.71 13.40
CA GLY A 221 5.69 -5.05 14.72
C GLY A 221 7.08 -4.79 15.25
N SER A 222 7.99 -5.77 15.15
CA SER A 222 9.40 -5.63 15.56
C SER A 222 10.17 -4.61 14.72
N ASP A 223 9.89 -4.53 13.41
CA ASP A 223 10.53 -3.57 12.51
C ASP A 223 10.09 -2.14 12.87
N PHE A 224 8.78 -1.94 13.14
CA PHE A 224 8.28 -0.67 13.64
C PHE A 224 8.86 -0.31 15.01
N ASP A 225 8.92 -1.26 15.97
CA ASP A 225 9.46 -1.00 17.31
C ASP A 225 10.94 -0.59 17.27
N ALA A 226 11.70 -1.10 16.30
CA ALA A 226 13.09 -0.73 16.08
C ALA A 226 13.26 0.75 15.69
N LEU A 227 12.21 1.42 15.19
CA LEU A 227 12.25 2.83 14.82
C LEU A 227 12.30 3.79 16.01
N ALA A 228 12.17 3.32 17.26
CA ALA A 228 12.23 4.17 18.46
C ALA A 228 13.51 4.99 18.61
N VAL A 229 14.54 4.69 17.81
CA VAL A 229 15.83 5.38 17.83
C VAL A 229 16.02 6.36 16.67
N ILE A 230 15.01 6.52 15.83
CA ILE A 230 15.04 7.41 14.67
C ILE A 230 14.92 8.86 15.12
N GLU A 231 15.70 9.73 14.51
CA GLU A 231 15.76 11.17 14.78
C GLU A 231 15.36 12.02 13.55
N GLU A 232 15.34 11.39 12.36
CA GLU A 232 14.98 12.04 11.11
C GLU A 232 14.21 11.06 10.21
N MET A 233 13.06 11.50 9.71
CA MET A 233 12.24 10.77 8.73
C MET A 233 12.19 11.54 7.41
N ILE A 234 12.43 10.83 6.31
CA ILE A 234 12.41 11.39 4.95
C ILE A 234 11.40 10.56 4.15
N VAL A 235 10.36 11.22 3.65
CA VAL A 235 9.27 10.59 2.89
C VAL A 235 9.42 10.97 1.42
N LEU A 236 9.60 10.00 0.52
CA LEU A 236 9.80 10.24 -0.91
C LEU A 236 8.83 9.41 -1.75
N GLY A 237 8.11 10.07 -2.64
CA GLY A 237 7.24 9.41 -3.62
C GLY A 237 5.99 8.75 -3.06
N VAL A 238 5.57 9.13 -1.87
CA VAL A 238 4.31 8.69 -1.25
C VAL A 238 3.18 9.63 -1.67
N SER A 239 1.99 9.08 -1.91
CA SER A 239 0.80 9.87 -2.31
C SER A 239 0.16 10.63 -1.13
N TYR A 240 0.51 10.30 0.10
CA TYR A 240 -0.13 10.79 1.33
C TYR A 240 -1.63 10.50 1.39
N SER A 241 -2.08 9.40 0.78
CA SER A 241 -3.47 8.96 0.79
C SER A 241 -3.83 8.26 2.11
N ASP A 242 -5.13 8.26 2.43
CA ASP A 242 -5.67 7.69 3.67
C ASP A 242 -5.28 6.22 3.88
N ILE A 243 -5.10 5.50 2.77
CA ILE A 243 -4.75 4.06 2.79
C ILE A 243 -3.40 3.77 3.45
N ASP A 244 -2.47 4.73 3.41
CA ASP A 244 -1.12 4.59 3.97
C ASP A 244 -1.00 5.22 5.37
N MET A 245 -2.00 6.03 5.80
CA MET A 245 -1.97 6.72 7.09
C MET A 245 -1.73 5.82 8.30
N PRO A 246 -2.33 4.61 8.42
CA PRO A 246 -2.11 3.75 9.59
C PRO A 246 -0.65 3.33 9.78
N TYR A 247 0.13 3.21 8.71
CA TYR A 247 1.56 2.92 8.81
C TYR A 247 2.32 4.10 9.40
N PHE A 248 1.99 5.33 8.98
CA PHE A 248 2.58 6.55 9.53
C PHE A 248 2.16 6.78 10.98
N GLU A 249 0.91 6.52 11.34
CA GLU A 249 0.45 6.54 12.74
C GLU A 249 1.31 5.60 13.60
N ARG A 250 1.61 4.41 13.08
CA ARG A 250 2.46 3.45 13.78
C ARG A 250 3.91 3.92 13.89
N ILE A 251 4.47 4.55 12.84
CA ILE A 251 5.81 5.14 12.87
C ILE A 251 5.86 6.26 13.91
N VAL A 252 4.97 7.25 13.83
CA VAL A 252 4.95 8.41 14.73
C VAL A 252 4.69 7.99 16.18
N LYS A 253 3.85 6.99 16.41
CA LYS A 253 3.63 6.43 17.76
C LYS A 253 4.91 5.93 18.41
N VAL A 254 5.88 5.47 17.62
CA VAL A 254 7.14 4.92 18.11
C VAL A 254 8.25 5.96 18.16
N THR A 255 8.36 6.80 17.14
CA THR A 255 9.42 7.82 17.03
C THR A 255 9.11 9.08 17.83
N GLY A 256 7.81 9.38 18.03
CA GLY A 256 7.35 10.69 18.49
C GLY A 256 7.23 11.71 17.37
N ASP A 257 6.69 12.89 17.68
CA ASP A 257 6.48 14.03 16.77
C ASP A 257 7.63 15.07 16.79
N ASP A 258 8.60 14.90 17.70
CA ASP A 258 9.78 15.77 17.85
C ASP A 258 10.90 15.49 16.84
N ILE A 259 10.76 14.45 15.98
CA ILE A 259 11.76 14.12 14.97
C ILE A 259 11.77 15.15 13.84
N LYS A 260 12.90 15.28 13.14
CA LYS A 260 12.93 16.02 11.88
C LYS A 260 12.19 15.25 10.80
N VAL A 261 11.33 15.93 10.03
CA VAL A 261 10.59 15.32 8.93
C VAL A 261 10.86 16.08 7.65
N THR A 262 11.20 15.36 6.59
CA THR A 262 11.27 15.88 5.22
C THR A 262 10.21 15.20 4.39
N LEU A 263 9.29 15.98 3.83
CA LEU A 263 8.19 15.50 3.01
C LEU A 263 8.47 15.84 1.55
N GLY A 264 8.75 14.82 0.74
CA GLY A 264 8.99 14.95 -0.68
C GLY A 264 7.68 15.09 -1.45
N HIS A 265 7.66 15.97 -2.46
CA HIS A 265 6.56 16.12 -3.40
C HIS A 265 7.10 16.36 -4.81
N HIS A 266 6.35 15.94 -5.82
CA HIS A 266 6.72 16.12 -7.23
C HIS A 266 5.89 17.21 -7.90
N THR A 267 4.65 17.41 -7.47
CA THR A 267 3.72 18.39 -8.03
C THR A 267 3.20 19.33 -6.94
N PHE A 268 2.61 20.45 -7.36
CA PHE A 268 1.90 21.35 -6.44
C PHE A 268 0.77 20.64 -5.66
N TRP A 269 0.09 19.70 -6.30
CA TRP A 269 -1.00 18.95 -5.66
C TRP A 269 -0.47 17.99 -4.59
N ASP A 270 0.62 17.29 -4.87
CA ASP A 270 1.28 16.43 -3.89
C ASP A 270 1.80 17.24 -2.70
N GLY A 271 2.26 18.48 -2.96
CA GLY A 271 2.67 19.43 -1.92
C GLY A 271 1.52 19.80 -0.98
N ASN A 272 0.28 19.94 -1.49
CA ASN A 272 -0.89 20.18 -0.64
C ASN A 272 -1.25 18.94 0.21
N HIS A 273 -1.11 17.74 -0.32
CA HIS A 273 -1.31 16.51 0.44
C HIS A 273 -0.23 16.36 1.53
N ALA A 274 1.02 16.69 1.21
CA ALA A 274 2.11 16.70 2.18
C ALA A 274 1.87 17.72 3.32
N LEU A 275 1.31 18.90 3.03
CA LEU A 275 0.92 19.87 4.04
C LEU A 275 -0.23 19.37 4.92
N ALA A 276 -1.25 18.76 4.33
CA ALA A 276 -2.36 18.16 5.08
C ALA A 276 -1.86 17.01 5.98
N PHE A 277 -0.90 16.24 5.50
CA PHE A 277 -0.24 15.19 6.27
C PHE A 277 0.54 15.77 7.46
N ASP A 278 1.33 16.84 7.24
CA ASP A 278 2.02 17.53 8.33
C ASP A 278 1.05 18.08 9.38
N ASP A 279 -0.02 18.71 8.95
CA ASP A 279 -1.08 19.22 9.84
C ASP A 279 -1.75 18.09 10.65
N ALA A 280 -1.96 16.91 10.05
CA ALA A 280 -2.59 15.78 10.71
C ALA A 280 -1.71 15.16 11.82
N PHE A 281 -0.40 15.12 11.61
CA PHE A 281 0.55 14.57 12.59
C PHE A 281 1.14 15.63 13.52
N GLY A 282 1.11 16.90 13.15
CA GLY A 282 1.58 18.04 13.95
C GLY A 282 3.09 18.02 14.21
N PHE A 283 3.88 17.66 13.19
CA PHE A 283 5.33 17.59 13.34
C PHE A 283 5.94 18.95 13.74
N CYS A 284 6.81 18.94 14.72
CA CYS A 284 7.49 20.16 15.20
C CYS A 284 8.48 20.73 14.17
N TYR A 285 9.04 19.89 13.31
CA TYR A 285 10.13 20.21 12.38
C TYR A 285 9.93 19.56 11.02
N ALA A 286 8.86 19.94 10.30
CA ALA A 286 8.64 19.47 8.93
C ALA A 286 9.23 20.44 7.89
N THR A 287 9.74 19.87 6.80
CA THR A 287 10.25 20.61 5.62
C THR A 287 9.72 19.93 4.37
N LEU A 288 9.12 20.71 3.45
CA LEU A 288 8.73 20.23 2.13
C LEU A 288 9.87 20.37 1.14
N VAL A 289 10.07 19.35 0.31
CA VAL A 289 11.12 19.32 -0.72
C VAL A 289 10.55 18.78 -2.02
N GLU A 290 10.74 19.53 -3.11
CA GLU A 290 10.47 19.04 -4.47
C GLU A 290 11.63 18.13 -4.91
N PHE A 291 11.29 16.96 -5.48
CA PHE A 291 12.29 15.98 -5.94
C PHE A 291 11.92 15.33 -7.27
#